data_12cbe9df45227612c57aaddcce21fc52
#
_entry.id   12cbe9df45227612c57aaddcce21fc52
#
_cell.length_a   1.000
_cell.length_b   1.000
_cell.length_c   1.000
_cell.angle_alpha   90.00
_cell.angle_beta   90.00
_cell.angle_gamma   90.00
#
_symmetry.space_group_name_H-M   'P 1'
#
loop_
_entity.id
_entity.type
_entity.pdbx_description
1 polymer ?
#
loop_
_entity_poly.entity_id
_entity_poly.type
_entity_poly.pdbx_seq_one_letter_code
_entity_poly.pdbx_strand_id
1 'polypeptide(L)'
;MAGFRYLNEIGINAVELDVQNAANRVTVIAHDPYVLMPHTVNEKSCKKLIRITEAKELTKVTAGVPCTGTEYTKQFPDQARPSNRHIPAFATFCKWAAKHPLLTLNVEIKSHAEQTDLYDPPDIIVSDVVDLLERHDLHHRCIISSFDWRVLVACAERAPTVTRGHLTLEQNHGTAMVPNIFDGSPWMSGVTREDHKDSLAQTISALGGKVWCPYFKDLTESELAKAKELGLLVNVWTVNSVSDIIRMAEMGVDGIISDYPARVQNILSQ
;
A
#
# COMPACT_ATOMS: atom_id res chain seq x y z
N MET A 1 9.73 7.40 8.36
CA MET A 1 10.66 8.39 7.75
C MET A 1 12.10 7.85 7.55
N ALA A 2 12.65 7.03 8.45
CA ALA A 2 14.01 6.50 8.27
C ALA A 2 14.13 5.63 7.00
N GLY A 3 13.19 4.71 6.76
CA GLY A 3 13.17 3.87 5.58
C GLY A 3 13.14 4.67 4.27
N PHE A 4 12.29 5.69 4.17
CA PHE A 4 12.21 6.53 2.96
C PHE A 4 13.51 7.29 2.67
N ARG A 5 14.21 7.75 3.71
CA ARG A 5 15.54 8.38 3.53
C ARG A 5 16.56 7.37 3.04
N TYR A 6 16.57 6.19 3.62
CA TYR A 6 17.45 5.09 3.19
C TYR A 6 17.23 4.71 1.72
N LEU A 7 15.95 4.60 1.27
CA LEU A 7 15.64 4.34 -0.14
C LEU A 7 16.25 5.40 -1.06
N ASN A 8 16.11 6.66 -0.71
CA ASN A 8 16.69 7.76 -1.47
C ASN A 8 18.22 7.74 -1.46
N GLU A 9 18.85 7.37 -0.32
CA GLU A 9 20.32 7.25 -0.20
C GLU A 9 20.88 6.15 -1.10
N ILE A 10 20.15 5.03 -1.28
CA ILE A 10 20.57 3.94 -2.18
C ILE A 10 20.07 4.12 -3.62
N GLY A 11 19.49 5.28 -3.96
CA GLY A 11 19.11 5.63 -5.32
C GLY A 11 17.80 5.00 -5.80
N ILE A 12 16.92 4.52 -4.90
CA ILE A 12 15.60 4.01 -5.26
C ILE A 12 14.61 5.18 -5.33
N ASN A 13 13.98 5.33 -6.49
CA ASN A 13 13.10 6.44 -6.82
C ASN A 13 11.61 6.05 -6.87
N ALA A 14 11.24 4.90 -6.33
CA ALA A 14 9.86 4.48 -6.18
C ALA A 14 9.63 3.98 -4.76
N VAL A 15 8.56 4.43 -4.12
CA VAL A 15 8.17 3.98 -2.79
C VAL A 15 6.70 3.63 -2.75
N GLU A 16 6.38 2.58 -2.01
CA GLU A 16 5.04 2.25 -1.60
C GLU A 16 4.88 2.53 -0.11
N LEU A 17 3.69 2.98 0.29
CA LEU A 17 3.35 3.26 1.69
C LEU A 17 1.84 3.20 1.93
N ASP A 18 1.48 2.78 3.14
CA ASP A 18 0.10 2.67 3.60
C ASP A 18 -0.34 3.90 4.39
N VAL A 19 -1.52 4.41 4.10
CA VAL A 19 -2.09 5.56 4.82
C VAL A 19 -3.49 5.26 5.35
N GLN A 20 -3.78 5.82 6.51
CA GLN A 20 -5.10 5.82 7.13
C GLN A 20 -5.27 7.06 8.02
N ASN A 21 -6.50 7.39 8.38
CA ASN A 21 -6.76 8.51 9.27
C ASN A 21 -6.70 8.10 10.74
N ALA A 22 -6.09 8.96 11.55
CA ALA A 22 -6.25 9.01 13.00
C ALA A 22 -7.56 9.75 13.38
N ALA A 23 -7.89 9.77 14.67
CA ALA A 23 -9.01 10.54 15.17
C ALA A 23 -9.07 11.96 14.68
N ASN A 24 -9.49 12.88 14.51
CA ASN A 24 -9.36 14.25 14.01
C ASN A 24 -8.90 14.37 12.53
N ARG A 25 -9.07 13.31 11.74
CA ARG A 25 -8.77 13.30 10.29
C ARG A 25 -7.32 13.68 9.95
N VAL A 26 -6.39 13.37 10.82
CA VAL A 26 -4.97 13.48 10.50
C VAL A 26 -4.50 12.19 9.83
N THR A 27 -4.19 12.24 8.54
CA THR A 27 -3.65 11.08 7.82
C THR A 27 -2.26 10.71 8.33
N VAL A 28 -2.08 9.45 8.68
CA VAL A 28 -0.83 8.85 9.20
C VAL A 28 -0.37 7.71 8.32
N ILE A 29 0.92 7.40 8.36
CA ILE A 29 1.51 6.27 7.64
C ILE A 29 1.54 5.06 8.57
N ALA A 30 0.66 4.11 8.33
CA ALA A 30 0.55 2.87 9.12
C ALA A 30 -0.24 1.81 8.34
N HIS A 31 0.28 0.58 8.33
CA HIS A 31 -0.37 -0.56 7.65
C HIS A 31 -1.57 -1.08 8.45
N ASP A 32 -1.34 -1.49 9.70
CA ASP A 32 -2.38 -2.12 10.53
C ASP A 32 -3.36 -1.08 11.10
N PRO A 33 -4.64 -1.43 11.31
CA PRO A 33 -5.61 -0.51 11.90
C PRO A 33 -5.34 -0.24 13.39
N TYR A 34 -4.47 -1.02 14.01
CA TYR A 34 -4.18 -0.95 15.44
C TYR A 34 -2.70 -0.69 15.71
N VAL A 35 -2.44 0.01 16.81
CA VAL A 35 -1.10 0.19 17.35
C VAL A 35 -1.01 -0.37 18.78
N LEU A 36 0.19 -0.81 19.15
CA LEU A 36 0.52 -1.17 20.53
C LEU A 36 1.03 0.08 21.23
N MET A 37 0.27 0.57 22.21
CA MET A 37 0.70 1.70 23.04
C MET A 37 1.81 1.25 24.02
N PRO A 38 2.80 2.12 24.31
CA PRO A 38 3.84 1.80 25.25
C PRO A 38 3.25 1.52 26.64
N HIS A 39 3.86 0.56 27.36
CA HIS A 39 3.48 0.21 28.73
C HIS A 39 3.94 1.24 29.75
N THR A 40 3.13 1.50 30.75
CA THR A 40 3.61 1.81 32.07
C THR A 40 3.88 0.50 32.82
N VAL A 41 4.80 0.53 33.80
CA VAL A 41 5.42 -0.65 34.45
C VAL A 41 4.42 -1.70 35.00
N ASN A 42 3.14 -1.39 35.07
CA ASN A 42 2.07 -2.24 35.63
C ASN A 42 0.89 -2.53 34.71
N GLU A 43 0.93 -2.13 33.43
CA GLU A 43 -0.19 -2.33 32.50
C GLU A 43 0.20 -3.26 31.34
N LYS A 44 -0.71 -4.16 30.96
CA LYS A 44 -0.58 -4.96 29.73
C LYS A 44 -0.61 -4.01 28.52
N SER A 45 0.13 -4.35 27.43
CA SER A 45 0.09 -3.57 26.18
C SER A 45 -1.35 -3.35 25.75
N CYS A 46 -1.72 -2.08 25.59
CA CYS A 46 -3.03 -1.71 25.13
C CYS A 46 -2.98 -1.58 23.60
N LYS A 47 -3.74 -2.43 22.91
CA LYS A 47 -3.97 -2.32 21.48
C LYS A 47 -5.02 -1.22 21.23
N LYS A 48 -4.65 -0.13 20.55
CA LYS A 48 -5.56 0.97 20.23
C LYS A 48 -5.83 1.03 18.73
N LEU A 49 -7.08 1.28 18.36
CA LEU A 49 -7.50 1.53 17.00
C LEU A 49 -7.05 2.93 16.57
N ILE A 50 -6.33 3.04 15.43
CA ILE A 50 -5.78 4.30 14.93
C ILE A 50 -6.89 5.31 14.66
N ARG A 51 -7.97 4.91 14.01
CA ARG A 51 -9.12 5.75 13.63
C ARG A 51 -9.68 6.58 14.79
N ILE A 52 -9.69 6.04 16.00
CA ILE A 52 -10.22 6.73 17.20
C ILE A 52 -9.12 7.26 18.12
N THR A 53 -7.87 7.18 17.74
CA THR A 53 -6.72 7.65 18.53
C THR A 53 -6.22 8.98 17.95
N GLU A 54 -6.04 9.99 18.80
CA GLU A 54 -5.49 11.28 18.41
C GLU A 54 -4.08 11.15 17.81
N ALA A 55 -3.81 11.82 16.70
CA ALA A 55 -2.51 11.75 16.04
C ALA A 55 -1.33 12.09 16.98
N LYS A 56 -1.52 13.05 17.91
CA LYS A 56 -0.52 13.38 18.94
C LYS A 56 -0.20 12.23 19.90
N GLU A 57 -1.15 11.31 20.13
CA GLU A 57 -0.89 10.12 20.93
C GLU A 57 -0.08 9.09 20.12
N LEU A 58 -0.36 8.97 18.82
CA LEU A 58 0.36 8.08 17.91
C LEU A 58 1.85 8.46 17.78
N THR A 59 2.21 9.74 17.96
CA THR A 59 3.63 10.16 17.99
C THR A 59 4.39 9.61 19.20
N LYS A 60 3.71 9.14 20.26
CA LYS A 60 4.32 8.50 21.41
C LYS A 60 4.55 7.00 21.19
N VAL A 61 3.92 6.42 20.19
CA VAL A 61 4.09 5.00 19.84
C VAL A 61 5.45 4.82 19.20
N THR A 62 6.25 3.94 19.76
CA THR A 62 7.52 3.54 19.15
C THR A 62 7.23 2.53 18.04
N ALA A 63 7.14 3.00 16.81
CA ALA A 63 6.94 2.16 15.64
C ALA A 63 8.20 1.37 15.28
N GLY A 64 8.05 0.18 14.66
CA GLY A 64 9.16 -0.61 14.16
C GLY A 64 10.04 -1.23 15.27
N VAL A 65 9.50 -1.45 16.45
CA VAL A 65 10.12 -2.31 17.48
C VAL A 65 9.54 -3.71 17.33
N PRO A 66 10.31 -4.65 16.78
CA PRO A 66 9.83 -6.03 16.71
C PRO A 66 9.61 -6.60 18.11
N CYS A 67 8.44 -7.17 18.38
CA CYS A 67 8.23 -7.95 19.58
C CYS A 67 9.00 -9.25 19.45
N THR A 68 9.95 -9.49 20.33
CA THR A 68 10.78 -10.71 20.34
C THR A 68 9.92 -11.97 20.33
N GLY A 69 10.24 -12.93 19.45
CA GLY A 69 9.53 -14.22 19.36
C GLY A 69 8.29 -14.23 18.47
N THR A 70 7.95 -13.12 17.82
CA THR A 70 6.84 -13.08 16.83
C THR A 70 7.29 -13.60 15.48
N GLU A 71 6.34 -14.03 14.62
CA GLU A 71 6.63 -14.40 13.22
C GLU A 71 7.27 -13.25 12.45
N TYR A 72 6.86 -12.02 12.73
CA TYR A 72 7.46 -10.82 12.14
C TYR A 72 8.97 -10.72 12.43
N THR A 73 9.41 -10.99 13.67
CA THR A 73 10.85 -10.96 14.01
C THR A 73 11.64 -12.11 13.41
N LYS A 74 10.98 -13.23 13.13
CA LYS A 74 11.62 -14.34 12.41
C LYS A 74 11.78 -14.02 10.92
N GLN A 75 10.79 -13.33 10.35
CA GLN A 75 10.81 -12.90 8.95
C GLN A 75 11.82 -11.78 8.71
N PHE A 76 11.98 -10.86 9.66
CA PHE A 76 12.85 -9.68 9.55
C PHE A 76 13.88 -9.61 10.70
N PRO A 77 14.79 -10.59 10.81
CA PRO A 77 15.73 -10.69 11.93
C PRO A 77 16.71 -9.50 11.99
N ASP A 78 17.06 -8.95 10.83
CA ASP A 78 18.04 -7.87 10.67
C ASP A 78 17.41 -6.48 10.53
N GLN A 79 16.13 -6.33 10.88
CA GLN A 79 15.44 -5.05 10.78
C GLN A 79 16.19 -3.94 11.55
N ALA A 80 16.55 -2.87 10.86
CA ALA A 80 17.18 -1.70 11.47
C ALA A 80 16.28 -1.07 12.56
N ARG A 81 16.91 -0.63 13.66
CA ARG A 81 16.23 0.00 14.79
C ARG A 81 16.65 1.47 14.94
N PRO A 82 16.15 2.36 14.08
CA PRO A 82 16.50 3.77 14.16
C PRO A 82 16.03 4.38 15.51
N SER A 83 16.78 5.37 16.02
CA SER A 83 16.51 5.98 17.33
C SER A 83 15.19 6.75 17.38
N ASN A 84 14.80 7.38 16.28
CA ASN A 84 13.57 8.18 16.19
C ASN A 84 12.50 7.40 15.41
N ARG A 85 11.66 6.66 16.14
CA ARG A 85 10.69 5.70 15.62
C ARG A 85 9.28 6.10 16.06
N HIS A 86 8.65 6.94 15.27
CA HIS A 86 7.25 7.32 15.49
C HIS A 86 6.43 7.01 14.25
N ILE A 87 5.13 6.83 14.43
CA ILE A 87 4.19 6.81 13.31
C ILE A 87 4.20 8.20 12.68
N PRO A 88 4.64 8.36 11.42
CA PRO A 88 4.72 9.67 10.81
C PRO A 88 3.34 10.13 10.31
N ALA A 89 3.06 11.42 10.41
CA ALA A 89 1.96 12.02 9.67
C ALA A 89 2.28 12.02 8.17
N PHE A 90 1.29 11.73 7.33
CA PHE A 90 1.45 11.74 5.87
C PHE A 90 1.89 13.12 5.34
N ALA A 91 1.39 14.21 5.93
CA ALA A 91 1.86 15.56 5.61
C ALA A 91 3.38 15.75 5.79
N THR A 92 3.99 15.09 6.79
CA THR A 92 5.45 15.13 6.98
C THR A 92 6.19 14.41 5.86
N PHE A 93 5.64 13.29 5.39
CA PHE A 93 6.18 12.57 4.24
C PHE A 93 6.02 13.41 2.96
N CYS A 94 4.83 13.97 2.69
CA CYS A 94 4.59 14.81 1.52
C CYS A 94 5.56 15.99 1.44
N LYS A 95 5.78 16.69 2.56
CA LYS A 95 6.77 17.77 2.64
C LYS A 95 8.19 17.31 2.33
N TRP A 96 8.55 16.10 2.72
CA TRP A 96 9.83 15.50 2.37
C TRP A 96 9.87 15.07 0.91
N ALA A 97 8.85 14.37 0.42
CA ALA A 97 8.76 13.88 -0.96
C ALA A 97 8.80 15.02 -2.00
N ALA A 98 8.19 16.16 -1.69
CA ALA A 98 8.23 17.36 -2.55
C ALA A 98 9.66 17.86 -2.84
N LYS A 99 10.63 17.52 -1.99
CA LYS A 99 12.05 17.87 -2.18
C LYS A 99 12.84 16.83 -2.99
N HIS A 100 12.18 15.74 -3.40
CA HIS A 100 12.76 14.63 -4.14
C HIS A 100 11.98 14.41 -5.43
N PRO A 101 12.23 15.22 -6.48
CA PRO A 101 11.37 15.31 -7.67
C PRO A 101 11.35 14.02 -8.51
N LEU A 102 12.35 13.16 -8.38
CA LEU A 102 12.41 11.88 -9.10
C LEU A 102 11.62 10.75 -8.41
N LEU A 103 11.13 11.00 -7.17
CA LEU A 103 10.45 9.97 -6.40
C LEU A 103 9.02 9.76 -6.90
N THR A 104 8.70 8.56 -7.35
CA THR A 104 7.35 8.10 -7.66
C THR A 104 6.72 7.49 -6.42
N LEU A 105 5.45 7.77 -6.20
CA LEU A 105 4.71 7.35 -5.01
C LEU A 105 3.64 6.32 -5.38
N ASN A 106 3.56 5.22 -4.63
CA ASN A 106 2.38 4.36 -4.57
C ASN A 106 1.80 4.47 -3.16
N VAL A 107 0.68 5.15 -3.04
CA VAL A 107 0.01 5.42 -1.75
C VAL A 107 -1.18 4.50 -1.64
N GLU A 108 -1.03 3.42 -0.84
CA GLU A 108 -2.14 2.55 -0.50
C GLU A 108 -3.04 3.24 0.54
N ILE A 109 -4.28 3.49 0.18
CA ILE A 109 -5.29 3.94 1.13
C ILE A 109 -5.92 2.72 1.77
N LYS A 110 -5.72 2.58 3.08
CA LYS A 110 -6.30 1.49 3.87
C LYS A 110 -7.78 1.73 4.08
N SER A 111 -8.57 0.73 3.72
CA SER A 111 -10.02 0.65 3.91
C SER A 111 -10.41 -0.82 4.10
N HIS A 112 -11.60 -1.09 4.58
CA HIS A 112 -12.10 -2.46 4.73
C HIS A 112 -13.58 -2.54 4.37
N ALA A 113 -13.90 -3.30 3.32
CA ALA A 113 -15.25 -3.36 2.78
C ALA A 113 -16.28 -3.98 3.75
N GLU A 114 -15.83 -4.91 4.62
CA GLU A 114 -16.69 -5.65 5.55
C GLU A 114 -16.60 -5.12 6.98
N GLN A 115 -15.45 -4.58 7.41
CA GLN A 115 -15.22 -4.05 8.77
C GLN A 115 -15.08 -2.52 8.71
N THR A 116 -16.16 -1.85 8.36
CA THR A 116 -16.19 -0.41 8.10
C THR A 116 -15.86 0.47 9.33
N ASP A 117 -15.88 -0.12 10.53
CA ASP A 117 -15.51 0.59 11.77
C ASP A 117 -14.00 0.75 11.94
N LEU A 118 -13.17 0.02 11.19
CA LEU A 118 -11.72 0.06 11.33
C LEU A 118 -11.11 1.32 10.72
N TYR A 119 -11.71 1.86 9.67
CA TYR A 119 -11.18 2.98 8.88
C TYR A 119 -12.25 4.03 8.63
N ASP A 120 -11.84 5.21 8.21
CA ASP A 120 -12.78 6.23 7.74
C ASP A 120 -13.46 5.81 6.41
N PRO A 121 -14.66 6.32 6.11
CA PRO A 121 -15.30 6.12 4.81
C PRO A 121 -14.37 6.50 3.64
N PRO A 122 -14.47 5.80 2.50
CA PRO A 122 -13.61 6.03 1.33
C PRO A 122 -13.54 7.47 0.84
N ASP A 123 -14.68 8.16 0.79
CA ASP A 123 -14.77 9.57 0.35
C ASP A 123 -14.01 10.52 1.28
N ILE A 124 -14.05 10.25 2.59
CA ILE A 124 -13.38 11.05 3.61
C ILE A 124 -11.87 10.91 3.51
N ILE A 125 -11.35 9.69 3.54
CA ILE A 125 -9.90 9.45 3.51
C ILE A 125 -9.29 9.84 2.16
N VAL A 126 -9.99 9.61 1.05
CA VAL A 126 -9.55 10.04 -0.28
C VAL A 126 -9.42 11.56 -0.35
N SER A 127 -10.43 12.30 0.16
CA SER A 127 -10.35 13.77 0.20
C SER A 127 -9.12 14.24 0.97
N ASP A 128 -8.87 13.69 2.17
CA ASP A 128 -7.74 14.09 3.01
C ASP A 128 -6.37 13.79 2.35
N VAL A 129 -6.25 12.63 1.70
CA VAL A 129 -5.02 12.21 1.01
C VAL A 129 -4.79 13.07 -0.23
N VAL A 130 -5.82 13.27 -1.06
CA VAL A 130 -5.71 14.08 -2.29
C VAL A 130 -5.36 15.53 -1.95
N ASP A 131 -5.99 16.13 -0.94
CA ASP A 131 -5.70 17.49 -0.49
C ASP A 131 -4.21 17.66 -0.10
N LEU A 132 -3.62 16.64 0.53
CA LEU A 132 -2.20 16.65 0.88
C LEU A 132 -1.29 16.49 -0.35
N LEU A 133 -1.65 15.60 -1.29
CA LEU A 133 -0.92 15.41 -2.53
C LEU A 133 -0.96 16.66 -3.42
N GLU A 134 -2.11 17.30 -3.57
CA GLU A 134 -2.28 18.55 -4.32
C GLU A 134 -1.50 19.70 -3.69
N ARG A 135 -1.60 19.88 -2.37
CA ARG A 135 -0.89 20.95 -1.61
C ARG A 135 0.63 20.88 -1.80
N HIS A 136 1.18 19.69 -2.01
CA HIS A 136 2.62 19.49 -2.16
C HIS A 136 3.05 19.18 -3.60
N ASP A 137 2.13 19.33 -4.57
CA ASP A 137 2.35 19.08 -6.00
C ASP A 137 2.90 17.64 -6.28
N LEU A 138 2.30 16.64 -5.61
CA LEU A 138 2.70 15.23 -5.70
C LEU A 138 1.73 14.39 -6.54
N HIS A 139 0.52 14.88 -6.80
CA HIS A 139 -0.58 14.13 -7.43
C HIS A 139 -0.23 13.60 -8.82
N HIS A 140 0.61 14.32 -9.58
CA HIS A 140 1.02 13.96 -10.94
C HIS A 140 2.03 12.80 -11.01
N ARG A 141 2.65 12.43 -9.88
CA ARG A 141 3.62 11.31 -9.77
C ARG A 141 3.23 10.33 -8.66
N CYS A 142 1.94 10.28 -8.37
CA CYS A 142 1.36 9.41 -7.36
C CYS A 142 0.40 8.41 -8.01
N ILE A 143 0.51 7.16 -7.58
CA ILE A 143 -0.50 6.14 -7.76
C ILE A 143 -1.25 6.06 -6.44
N ILE A 144 -2.58 6.21 -6.43
CA ILE A 144 -3.42 5.85 -5.30
C ILE A 144 -3.87 4.41 -5.52
N SER A 145 -3.52 3.53 -4.59
CA SER A 145 -3.89 2.11 -4.64
C SER A 145 -4.76 1.71 -3.45
N SER A 146 -5.57 0.69 -3.63
CA SER A 146 -6.37 0.08 -2.55
C SER A 146 -6.87 -1.31 -2.92
N PHE A 147 -7.06 -2.17 -1.91
CA PHE A 147 -7.82 -3.40 -2.00
C PHE A 147 -9.32 -3.14 -2.08
N ASP A 148 -9.77 -2.08 -1.44
CA ASP A 148 -11.17 -1.64 -1.46
C ASP A 148 -11.40 -0.71 -2.65
N TRP A 149 -11.98 -1.22 -3.72
CA TRP A 149 -12.18 -0.47 -4.95
C TRP A 149 -13.17 0.69 -4.80
N ARG A 150 -13.95 0.74 -3.70
CA ARG A 150 -14.75 1.92 -3.37
C ARG A 150 -13.86 3.16 -3.14
N VAL A 151 -12.65 2.97 -2.62
CA VAL A 151 -11.62 4.02 -2.52
C VAL A 151 -11.23 4.53 -3.91
N LEU A 152 -11.05 3.63 -4.87
CA LEU A 152 -10.65 3.99 -6.23
C LEU A 152 -11.78 4.68 -7.01
N VAL A 153 -13.03 4.32 -6.74
CA VAL A 153 -14.22 5.04 -7.24
C VAL A 153 -14.25 6.46 -6.67
N ALA A 154 -14.14 6.62 -5.35
CA ALA A 154 -14.08 7.94 -4.72
C ALA A 154 -12.90 8.78 -5.23
N CYS A 155 -11.74 8.14 -5.49
CA CYS A 155 -10.59 8.80 -6.11
C CYS A 155 -10.89 9.27 -7.55
N ALA A 156 -11.60 8.48 -8.34
CA ALA A 156 -11.99 8.87 -9.69
C ALA A 156 -12.90 10.11 -9.71
N GLU A 157 -13.78 10.23 -8.74
CA GLU A 157 -14.70 11.37 -8.58
C GLU A 157 -13.96 12.61 -8.07
N ARG A 158 -13.11 12.46 -7.03
CA ARG A 158 -12.43 13.59 -6.36
C ARG A 158 -11.23 14.12 -7.17
N ALA A 159 -10.48 13.24 -7.81
CA ALA A 159 -9.22 13.55 -8.49
C ALA A 159 -9.03 12.66 -9.73
N PRO A 160 -9.80 12.88 -10.81
CA PRO A 160 -9.83 12.00 -12.00
C PRO A 160 -8.48 11.88 -12.72
N THR A 161 -7.57 12.81 -12.52
CA THR A 161 -6.23 12.80 -13.13
C THR A 161 -5.20 12.00 -12.35
N VAL A 162 -5.49 11.63 -11.09
CA VAL A 162 -4.59 10.80 -10.28
C VAL A 162 -4.65 9.36 -10.77
N THR A 163 -3.50 8.76 -10.95
CA THR A 163 -3.39 7.36 -11.36
C THR A 163 -3.93 6.43 -10.27
N ARG A 164 -4.80 5.49 -10.67
CA ARG A 164 -5.40 4.51 -9.76
C ARG A 164 -4.81 3.12 -9.97
N GLY A 165 -4.42 2.48 -8.85
CA GLY A 165 -3.87 1.14 -8.77
C GLY A 165 -4.81 0.17 -8.06
N HIS A 166 -5.24 -0.89 -8.74
CA HIS A 166 -6.16 -1.88 -8.19
C HIS A 166 -5.36 -3.03 -7.57
N LEU A 167 -5.37 -3.13 -6.24
CA LEU A 167 -4.77 -4.25 -5.52
C LEU A 167 -5.69 -5.47 -5.57
N THR A 168 -5.13 -6.64 -5.88
CA THR A 168 -5.89 -7.88 -6.01
C THR A 168 -5.20 -9.06 -5.34
N LEU A 169 -5.99 -9.84 -4.60
CA LEU A 169 -5.65 -11.14 -4.05
C LEU A 169 -6.82 -12.09 -4.36
N GLU A 170 -6.58 -13.10 -5.20
CA GLU A 170 -7.61 -14.04 -5.64
C GLU A 170 -7.65 -15.29 -4.75
N GLN A 171 -6.50 -15.74 -4.26
CA GLN A 171 -6.38 -16.97 -3.47
C GLN A 171 -5.59 -16.72 -2.19
N ASN A 172 -5.97 -17.42 -1.12
CA ASN A 172 -5.19 -17.43 0.11
C ASN A 172 -4.01 -18.40 -0.02
N HIS A 173 -2.86 -17.89 -0.41
CA HIS A 173 -1.62 -18.67 -0.56
C HIS A 173 -0.92 -19.00 0.78
N GLY A 174 -1.69 -19.23 1.85
CA GLY A 174 -1.16 -19.44 3.19
C GLY A 174 -0.76 -18.12 3.88
N THR A 175 -1.23 -16.99 3.38
CA THR A 175 -1.07 -15.67 4.00
C THR A 175 -2.14 -15.44 5.06
N ALA A 176 -1.91 -14.48 5.95
CA ALA A 176 -2.94 -14.02 6.88
C ALA A 176 -3.99 -13.11 6.20
N MET A 177 -3.82 -12.80 4.93
CA MET A 177 -4.70 -11.91 4.17
C MET A 177 -5.91 -12.67 3.62
N VAL A 178 -7.04 -11.99 3.58
CA VAL A 178 -8.28 -12.51 3.00
C VAL A 178 -8.35 -12.05 1.54
N PRO A 179 -8.67 -12.96 0.58
CA PRO A 179 -8.90 -12.58 -0.80
C PRO A 179 -9.96 -11.47 -0.91
N ASN A 180 -9.70 -10.51 -1.79
CA ASN A 180 -10.66 -9.44 -2.09
C ASN A 180 -11.38 -9.65 -3.43
N ILE A 181 -10.94 -10.60 -4.23
CA ILE A 181 -11.48 -10.91 -5.56
C ILE A 181 -12.21 -12.26 -5.52
N PHE A 182 -13.53 -12.21 -5.49
CA PHE A 182 -14.43 -13.35 -5.56
C PHE A 182 -15.84 -12.91 -5.98
N ASP A 183 -16.71 -13.85 -6.37
CA ASP A 183 -18.05 -13.53 -6.82
C ASP A 183 -18.88 -12.88 -5.71
N GLY A 184 -19.46 -11.72 -6.00
CA GLY A 184 -20.21 -10.92 -5.02
C GLY A 184 -19.33 -10.19 -4.00
N SER A 185 -18.04 -10.08 -4.26
CA SER A 185 -17.10 -9.40 -3.35
C SER A 185 -17.50 -7.95 -3.07
N PRO A 186 -17.67 -7.54 -1.80
CA PRO A 186 -17.94 -6.15 -1.45
C PRO A 186 -16.74 -5.22 -1.72
N TRP A 187 -15.55 -5.78 -1.89
CA TRP A 187 -14.32 -5.06 -2.19
C TRP A 187 -14.26 -4.50 -3.61
N MET A 188 -14.98 -5.14 -4.54
CA MET A 188 -14.97 -4.78 -5.96
C MET A 188 -15.96 -3.66 -6.32
N SER A 189 -16.55 -2.97 -5.33
CA SER A 189 -17.49 -1.85 -5.55
C SER A 189 -18.68 -2.19 -6.44
N GLY A 190 -19.21 -3.42 -6.34
CA GLY A 190 -20.36 -3.89 -7.11
C GLY A 190 -20.06 -4.32 -8.56
N VAL A 191 -18.77 -4.34 -8.95
CA VAL A 191 -18.35 -4.82 -10.27
C VAL A 191 -18.12 -6.33 -10.22
N THR A 192 -18.45 -7.04 -11.29
CA THR A 192 -18.21 -8.46 -11.44
C THR A 192 -17.17 -8.73 -12.55
N ARG A 193 -16.42 -9.83 -12.44
CA ARG A 193 -15.51 -10.24 -13.51
C ARG A 193 -16.24 -10.79 -14.73
N GLU A 194 -17.39 -11.42 -14.51
CA GLU A 194 -18.24 -12.01 -15.57
C GLU A 194 -18.59 -10.97 -16.65
N ASP A 195 -18.87 -9.73 -16.24
CA ASP A 195 -19.15 -8.62 -17.17
C ASP A 195 -17.97 -8.28 -18.08
N HIS A 196 -16.77 -8.77 -17.71
CA HIS A 196 -15.50 -8.49 -18.38
C HIS A 196 -14.75 -9.76 -18.79
N LYS A 197 -15.48 -10.81 -19.21
CA LYS A 197 -14.93 -12.08 -19.71
C LYS A 197 -14.00 -12.78 -18.72
N ASP A 198 -14.32 -12.70 -17.44
CA ASP A 198 -13.55 -13.27 -16.32
C ASP A 198 -12.09 -12.79 -16.21
N SER A 199 -11.75 -11.68 -16.85
CA SER A 199 -10.40 -11.12 -16.81
C SER A 199 -10.31 -9.91 -15.88
N LEU A 200 -9.42 -9.98 -14.90
CA LEU A 200 -9.13 -8.83 -14.01
C LEU A 200 -8.52 -7.65 -14.78
N ALA A 201 -7.63 -7.92 -15.72
CA ALA A 201 -7.06 -6.88 -16.57
C ALA A 201 -8.16 -6.10 -17.32
N GLN A 202 -9.15 -6.81 -17.90
CA GLN A 202 -10.28 -6.16 -18.58
C GLN A 202 -11.18 -5.40 -17.60
N THR A 203 -11.48 -5.98 -16.45
CA THR A 203 -12.27 -5.34 -15.39
C THR A 203 -11.65 -4.02 -14.95
N ILE A 204 -10.35 -4.04 -14.61
CA ILE A 204 -9.60 -2.87 -14.17
C ILE A 204 -9.53 -1.78 -15.24
N SER A 205 -9.29 -2.17 -16.49
CA SER A 205 -9.25 -1.25 -17.63
C SER A 205 -10.62 -0.59 -17.86
N ALA A 206 -11.71 -1.35 -17.77
CA ALA A 206 -13.08 -0.84 -17.90
C ALA A 206 -13.44 0.17 -16.81
N LEU A 207 -12.90 0.02 -15.59
CA LEU A 207 -13.05 0.97 -14.49
C LEU A 207 -12.14 2.21 -14.64
N GLY A 208 -11.38 2.31 -15.73
CA GLY A 208 -10.43 3.40 -15.96
C GLY A 208 -9.19 3.33 -15.07
N GLY A 209 -8.91 2.18 -14.48
CA GLY A 209 -7.64 1.90 -13.80
C GLY A 209 -6.47 1.97 -14.79
N LYS A 210 -5.30 2.35 -14.31
CA LYS A 210 -4.07 2.43 -15.09
C LYS A 210 -2.98 1.50 -14.58
N VAL A 211 -3.10 1.07 -13.33
CA VAL A 211 -2.16 0.15 -12.70
C VAL A 211 -2.94 -1.01 -12.09
N TRP A 212 -2.53 -2.22 -12.41
CA TRP A 212 -2.97 -3.42 -11.72
C TRP A 212 -1.89 -3.87 -10.75
N CYS A 213 -2.27 -4.13 -9.50
CA CYS A 213 -1.36 -4.54 -8.44
C CYS A 213 -1.76 -5.95 -7.92
N PRO A 214 -1.44 -7.04 -8.66
CA PRO A 214 -1.78 -8.38 -8.24
C PRO A 214 -0.80 -8.92 -7.18
N TYR A 215 -1.29 -9.81 -6.33
CA TYR A 215 -0.40 -10.68 -5.58
C TYR A 215 0.41 -11.54 -6.56
N PHE A 216 1.71 -11.56 -6.43
CA PHE A 216 2.62 -12.12 -7.43
C PHE A 216 2.42 -13.61 -7.74
N LYS A 217 1.76 -14.37 -6.85
CA LYS A 217 1.42 -15.78 -7.08
C LYS A 217 0.11 -15.99 -7.85
N ASP A 218 -0.75 -14.98 -7.88
CA ASP A 218 -2.00 -15.00 -8.67
C ASP A 218 -1.75 -14.63 -10.13
N LEU A 219 -0.64 -13.90 -10.41
CA LEU A 219 -0.35 -13.42 -11.76
C LEU A 219 0.02 -14.55 -12.71
N THR A 220 -0.73 -14.68 -13.81
CA THR A 220 -0.44 -15.59 -14.92
C THR A 220 0.12 -14.82 -16.12
N GLU A 221 0.89 -15.53 -16.97
CA GLU A 221 1.43 -14.95 -18.21
C GLU A 221 0.31 -14.44 -19.13
N SER A 222 -0.82 -15.15 -19.21
CA SER A 222 -1.95 -14.78 -20.05
C SER A 222 -2.64 -13.50 -19.58
N GLU A 223 -2.84 -13.32 -18.27
CA GLU A 223 -3.42 -12.08 -17.73
C GLU A 223 -2.43 -10.91 -17.81
N LEU A 224 -1.12 -11.16 -17.62
CA LEU A 224 -0.10 -10.14 -17.83
C LEU A 224 -0.06 -9.66 -19.29
N ALA A 225 -0.10 -10.58 -20.25
CA ALA A 225 -0.14 -10.23 -21.67
C ALA A 225 -1.37 -9.36 -21.99
N LYS A 226 -2.53 -9.74 -21.47
CA LYS A 226 -3.77 -8.99 -21.64
C LYS A 226 -3.72 -7.60 -20.97
N ALA A 227 -3.13 -7.50 -19.78
CA ALA A 227 -2.91 -6.22 -19.11
C ALA A 227 -2.06 -5.28 -19.97
N LYS A 228 -0.97 -5.81 -20.56
CA LYS A 228 -0.10 -5.04 -21.47
C LYS A 228 -0.82 -4.61 -22.75
N GLU A 229 -1.63 -5.49 -23.37
CA GLU A 229 -2.46 -5.13 -24.54
C GLU A 229 -3.44 -3.99 -24.24
N LEU A 230 -3.95 -3.93 -23.00
CA LEU A 230 -4.86 -2.88 -22.52
C LEU A 230 -4.12 -1.62 -22.04
N GLY A 231 -2.79 -1.60 -22.07
CA GLY A 231 -1.96 -0.49 -21.63
C GLY A 231 -1.96 -0.28 -20.11
N LEU A 232 -2.23 -1.34 -19.33
CA LEU A 232 -2.08 -1.33 -17.88
C LEU A 232 -0.61 -1.55 -17.51
N LEU A 233 -0.13 -0.82 -16.52
CA LEU A 233 1.09 -1.17 -15.79
C LEU A 233 0.77 -2.24 -14.75
N VAL A 234 1.69 -3.18 -14.54
CA VAL A 234 1.51 -4.29 -13.59
C VAL A 234 2.60 -4.23 -12.53
N ASN A 235 2.20 -3.92 -11.27
CA ASN A 235 3.08 -3.83 -10.12
C ASN A 235 2.75 -4.95 -9.12
N VAL A 236 3.61 -5.96 -9.02
CA VAL A 236 3.38 -7.12 -8.15
C VAL A 236 3.85 -6.89 -6.72
N TRP A 237 3.16 -7.52 -5.73
CA TRP A 237 3.44 -7.39 -4.29
C TRP A 237 3.28 -8.75 -3.59
N THR A 238 3.84 -9.03 -2.43
CA THR A 238 5.08 -8.47 -1.90
C THR A 238 6.16 -9.50 -2.20
N VAL A 239 7.08 -9.18 -3.08
CA VAL A 239 8.05 -10.13 -3.65
C VAL A 239 9.38 -10.01 -2.93
N ASN A 240 9.70 -10.97 -2.07
CA ASN A 240 10.85 -10.90 -1.16
C ASN A 240 11.96 -11.91 -1.45
N SER A 241 11.64 -13.09 -2.04
CA SER A 241 12.63 -14.10 -2.35
C SER A 241 13.41 -13.78 -3.63
N VAL A 242 14.68 -14.15 -3.69
CA VAL A 242 15.52 -13.95 -4.89
C VAL A 242 14.91 -14.62 -6.12
N SER A 243 14.43 -15.87 -5.98
CA SER A 243 13.81 -16.63 -7.07
C SER A 243 12.53 -15.97 -7.60
N ASP A 244 11.68 -15.43 -6.70
CA ASP A 244 10.44 -14.77 -7.13
C ASP A 244 10.72 -13.41 -7.76
N ILE A 245 11.73 -12.65 -7.28
CA ILE A 245 12.14 -11.39 -7.90
C ILE A 245 12.61 -11.65 -9.34
N ILE A 246 13.49 -12.64 -9.55
CA ILE A 246 13.97 -13.04 -10.88
C ILE A 246 12.78 -13.44 -11.76
N ARG A 247 11.91 -14.32 -11.27
CA ARG A 247 10.73 -14.77 -12.02
C ARG A 247 9.83 -13.62 -12.46
N MET A 248 9.54 -12.66 -11.56
CA MET A 248 8.70 -11.51 -11.90
C MET A 248 9.38 -10.58 -12.90
N ALA A 249 10.69 -10.38 -12.77
CA ALA A 249 11.46 -9.60 -13.74
C ALA A 249 11.49 -10.27 -15.13
N GLU A 250 11.69 -11.58 -15.21
CA GLU A 250 11.66 -12.36 -16.46
C GLU A 250 10.28 -12.36 -17.11
N MET A 251 9.19 -12.41 -16.33
CA MET A 251 7.83 -12.22 -16.83
C MET A 251 7.62 -10.81 -17.41
N GLY A 252 8.45 -9.85 -17.02
CA GLY A 252 8.41 -8.48 -17.52
C GLY A 252 7.28 -7.66 -16.90
N VAL A 253 7.05 -7.76 -15.59
CA VAL A 253 6.20 -6.84 -14.84
C VAL A 253 6.82 -5.44 -14.81
N ASP A 254 6.00 -4.41 -14.63
CA ASP A 254 6.46 -3.01 -14.67
C ASP A 254 7.03 -2.55 -13.31
N GLY A 255 6.58 -3.17 -12.22
CA GLY A 255 7.05 -2.85 -10.87
C GLY A 255 7.03 -4.04 -9.92
N ILE A 256 7.96 -4.02 -8.97
CA ILE A 256 8.07 -5.02 -7.90
C ILE A 256 8.05 -4.29 -6.55
N ILE A 257 7.00 -4.54 -5.75
CA ILE A 257 6.90 -4.07 -4.38
C ILE A 257 7.55 -5.13 -3.47
N SER A 258 8.54 -4.71 -2.67
CA SER A 258 9.35 -5.60 -1.83
C SER A 258 9.77 -4.92 -0.53
N ASP A 259 9.83 -5.72 0.55
CA ASP A 259 10.43 -5.31 1.82
C ASP A 259 11.97 -5.22 1.75
N TYR A 260 12.57 -5.75 0.68
CA TYR A 260 14.02 -5.79 0.45
C TYR A 260 14.44 -5.03 -0.81
N PRO A 261 14.24 -3.70 -0.86
CA PRO A 261 14.44 -2.90 -2.08
C PRO A 261 15.88 -2.97 -2.62
N ALA A 262 16.90 -2.99 -1.76
CA ALA A 262 18.29 -3.15 -2.18
C ALA A 262 18.54 -4.52 -2.85
N ARG A 263 17.84 -5.58 -2.42
CA ARG A 263 17.90 -6.90 -3.06
C ARG A 263 17.34 -6.86 -4.47
N VAL A 264 16.17 -6.23 -4.63
CA VAL A 264 15.55 -6.06 -5.96
C VAL A 264 16.48 -5.27 -6.88
N GLN A 265 17.00 -4.13 -6.41
CA GLN A 265 17.91 -3.29 -7.18
C GLN A 265 19.16 -4.07 -7.64
N ASN A 266 19.79 -4.84 -6.75
CA ASN A 266 20.98 -5.63 -7.09
C ASN A 266 20.68 -6.71 -8.15
N ILE A 267 19.51 -7.35 -8.11
CA ILE A 267 19.13 -8.37 -9.08
C ILE A 267 18.84 -7.73 -10.45
N LEU A 268 18.12 -6.62 -10.48
CA LEU A 268 17.75 -5.95 -11.73
C LEU A 268 18.93 -5.21 -12.40
N SER A 269 20.04 -5.01 -11.69
CA SER A 269 21.24 -4.35 -12.22
C SER A 269 22.26 -5.32 -12.84
N GLN A 270 22.00 -6.64 -12.78
CA GLN A 270 22.84 -7.68 -13.39
C GLN A 270 22.41 -7.98 -14.82
#